data_8294b91756df979cf7c43bfc3b1e885a
#
_entry.id   8294b91756df979cf7c43bfc3b1e885a
#
_cell.length_a   1.000
_cell.length_b   1.000
_cell.length_c   1.000
_cell.angle_alpha   90.00
_cell.angle_beta   90.00
_cell.angle_gamma   90.00
#
_symmetry.space_group_name_H-M   'P 1'
#
loop_
_entity.id
_entity.type
_entity.pdbx_description
1 polymer ?
#
loop_
_entity_poly.entity_id
_entity_poly.type
_entity_poly.pdbx_seq_one_letter_code
_entity_poly.pdbx_strand_id
1 'polypeptide(L)'
;MRFGSSAVLFICIFLFLASIPSCGRKPASLEPVDYIDRRTNVPMVEPVTRDLAQIRERGSITVVAPYNSTTYFIYQGEPLGYEYELLAAFAKDLGVALKIVVVTDPKSLIPALNEGEGDIAAARLIPNPDNQAAAAFTDALYHTDPVLVQQDEPPSEAGEGTEKAIKPGPADPIPEVDIQARLITRPAQLAGRRVDLPVQSPFRRTLMELSDEISGDIYVVEVGGKIPDEALAQKVARGEVQFTVMQRNLADLKEAEFKNLKVRPILGHTQKVSWAVRKNSPDLLATLNSWIAEKKKTPLLNSLYQKYFIDRRRYLERVTSEYLTSTTGKLCEYDALLKQYAVELNWDWRLLASQAFQESRFKPSARSWAGATGLLQLMPKTAKEYGVTNALDPADNVQGAIRFLKWLQQYWAKRIVDENERLKFILASYNAGVGHVEDAQRLTEKYGGNPEVWEDVAYWLLQKSTQQYSSDTVVKFGFCRGLEPVNYVSHILERFEHYKQFVVA
;
A
#
# COMPACT_ATOMS: atom_id res chain seq x y z
N MET A 1 -52.27 69.77 -17.98
CA MET A 1 -51.66 70.61 -16.96
C MET A 1 -50.21 70.19 -16.81
N ARG A 2 -49.34 71.15 -17.12
CA ARG A 2 -48.02 71.48 -16.54
C ARG A 2 -46.91 70.41 -16.59
N PHE A 3 -45.99 70.72 -17.51
CA PHE A 3 -44.58 71.16 -17.33
C PHE A 3 -43.66 69.99 -16.89
N GLY A 4 -42.67 69.59 -17.56
CA GLY A 4 -41.64 70.35 -18.30
C GLY A 4 -40.27 70.08 -17.65
N SER A 5 -39.37 69.59 -18.36
CA SER A 5 -38.03 70.16 -18.43
C SER A 5 -37.07 69.21 -19.12
N SER A 6 -36.50 69.67 -20.18
CA SER A 6 -35.39 69.09 -20.92
C SER A 6 -34.11 69.17 -20.14
N ALA A 7 -33.29 68.13 -20.12
CA ALA A 7 -31.87 68.21 -19.77
C ALA A 7 -31.05 67.48 -20.89
N VAL A 8 -30.19 68.30 -21.47
CA VAL A 8 -29.26 67.95 -22.53
C VAL A 8 -28.21 66.97 -22.04
N LEU A 9 -28.10 65.85 -22.74
CA LEU A 9 -27.09 64.84 -22.42
C LEU A 9 -25.84 65.04 -23.33
N PHE A 10 -24.75 65.46 -22.69
CA PHE A 10 -23.43 65.51 -23.33
C PHE A 10 -22.91 64.07 -23.43
N ILE A 11 -22.67 63.58 -24.67
CA ILE A 11 -22.04 62.33 -24.92
C ILE A 11 -20.53 62.53 -24.86
N CYS A 12 -19.87 62.09 -23.78
CA CYS A 12 -18.42 61.89 -23.76
C CYS A 12 -18.12 60.44 -24.17
N ILE A 13 -17.58 60.31 -25.38
CA ILE A 13 -17.04 59.01 -25.85
C ILE A 13 -15.71 58.79 -25.13
N PHE A 14 -15.66 57.92 -24.13
CA PHE A 14 -14.43 57.36 -23.57
C PHE A 14 -14.10 56.05 -24.28
N LEU A 15 -13.03 56.11 -25.09
CA LEU A 15 -12.39 54.91 -25.64
C LEU A 15 -11.79 54.11 -24.48
N PHE A 16 -12.46 53.03 -24.04
CA PHE A 16 -11.88 52.02 -23.18
C PHE A 16 -11.02 51.09 -24.00
N LEU A 17 -9.71 51.27 -23.93
CA LEU A 17 -8.76 50.23 -24.31
C LEU A 17 -8.88 49.09 -23.29
N ALA A 18 -9.57 48.01 -23.69
CA ALA A 18 -9.62 46.79 -22.92
C ALA A 18 -8.23 46.13 -22.96
N SER A 19 -7.46 46.31 -21.89
CA SER A 19 -6.30 45.49 -21.59
C SER A 19 -6.77 44.13 -21.14
N ILE A 20 -6.59 43.12 -21.99
CA ILE A 20 -6.80 41.71 -21.66
C ILE A 20 -5.75 41.35 -20.59
N PRO A 21 -6.12 40.90 -19.36
CA PRO A 21 -5.13 40.39 -18.47
C PRO A 21 -4.67 39.03 -18.99
N SER A 22 -3.44 38.98 -19.49
CA SER A 22 -2.70 37.75 -19.74
C SER A 22 -2.63 36.97 -18.43
N CYS A 23 -3.40 35.88 -18.34
CA CYS A 23 -3.34 34.94 -17.26
C CYS A 23 -2.09 34.08 -17.41
N GLY A 24 -0.92 34.69 -17.15
CA GLY A 24 0.32 34.00 -16.97
C GLY A 24 0.26 33.26 -15.63
N ARG A 25 0.00 31.93 -15.63
CA ARG A 25 0.35 31.09 -14.48
C ARG A 25 1.85 31.25 -14.25
N LYS A 26 2.23 31.96 -13.19
CA LYS A 26 3.60 31.91 -12.68
C LYS A 26 3.89 30.44 -12.37
N PRO A 27 4.99 29.87 -12.88
CA PRO A 27 5.45 28.57 -12.39
C PRO A 27 5.69 28.72 -10.90
N ALA A 28 5.24 27.72 -10.12
CA ALA A 28 5.50 27.67 -8.70
C ALA A 28 7.01 27.84 -8.49
N SER A 29 7.41 28.96 -7.90
CA SER A 29 8.78 29.17 -7.48
C SER A 29 9.09 28.09 -6.45
N LEU A 30 10.05 27.23 -6.76
CA LEU A 30 10.68 26.39 -5.75
C LEU A 30 11.28 27.38 -4.74
N GLU A 31 10.74 27.42 -3.53
CA GLU A 31 11.35 28.21 -2.47
C GLU A 31 12.77 27.73 -2.26
N PRO A 32 13.75 28.64 -2.10
CA PRO A 32 15.12 28.27 -1.82
C PRO A 32 15.13 27.50 -0.49
N VAL A 33 15.51 26.23 -0.55
CA VAL A 33 15.69 25.40 0.64
C VAL A 33 16.93 25.91 1.35
N ASP A 34 16.73 26.38 2.58
CA ASP A 34 17.80 26.90 3.43
C ASP A 34 19.03 26.00 3.51
N TYR A 35 20.18 26.61 3.40
CA TYR A 35 21.49 26.05 3.67
C TYR A 35 21.49 25.25 4.97
N ILE A 36 21.83 23.97 4.91
CA ILE A 36 22.21 23.04 5.95
C ILE A 36 21.85 23.50 7.37
N ASP A 37 20.57 23.40 7.75
CA ASP A 37 20.26 23.39 9.16
C ASP A 37 20.66 22.02 9.73
N ARG A 38 21.64 22.00 10.61
CA ARG A 38 22.12 20.80 11.32
C ARG A 38 21.09 20.29 12.33
N ARG A 39 19.93 20.94 12.45
CA ARG A 39 18.85 20.56 13.36
C ARG A 39 17.87 19.62 12.67
N THR A 40 17.80 18.44 13.17
CA THR A 40 16.83 17.42 12.76
C THR A 40 15.47 17.74 13.40
N ASN A 41 14.50 18.05 12.59
CA ASN A 41 13.11 18.23 13.03
C ASN A 41 12.29 16.96 12.74
N VAL A 42 12.54 15.88 13.49
CA VAL A 42 11.50 14.86 13.67
C VAL A 42 10.56 15.41 14.76
N PRO A 43 9.29 15.65 14.49
CA PRO A 43 8.36 16.10 15.51
C PRO A 43 8.36 15.10 16.67
N MET A 44 8.73 15.53 17.87
CA MET A 44 8.67 14.70 19.07
C MET A 44 7.19 14.67 19.53
N VAL A 45 6.50 13.60 19.19
CA VAL A 45 5.16 13.29 19.69
C VAL A 45 5.32 12.33 20.87
N GLU A 46 4.69 12.65 22.00
CA GLU A 46 4.66 11.75 23.17
C GLU A 46 3.95 10.45 22.78
N PRO A 47 4.60 9.30 22.98
CA PRO A 47 4.05 8.02 22.54
C PRO A 47 2.88 7.57 23.42
N VAL A 48 1.79 7.12 22.79
CA VAL A 48 0.67 6.48 23.52
C VAL A 48 1.16 5.23 24.26
N THR A 49 0.53 4.95 25.41
CA THR A 49 0.86 3.77 26.22
C THR A 49 0.13 2.54 25.68
N ARG A 50 0.84 1.73 24.89
CA ARG A 50 0.33 0.46 24.35
C ARG A 50 1.50 -0.46 24.00
N ASP A 51 1.51 -1.66 24.58
CA ASP A 51 2.54 -2.68 24.35
C ASP A 51 1.88 -4.03 24.00
N LEU A 52 2.61 -5.11 24.03
CA LEU A 52 2.21 -6.45 23.59
C LEU A 52 0.91 -6.96 24.24
N ALA A 53 0.70 -6.69 25.52
CA ALA A 53 -0.51 -7.13 26.25
C ALA A 53 -1.79 -6.57 25.60
N GLN A 54 -1.83 -5.27 25.35
CA GLN A 54 -2.98 -4.61 24.72
C GLN A 54 -3.18 -5.02 23.26
N ILE A 55 -2.08 -5.35 22.55
CA ILE A 55 -2.17 -5.90 21.19
C ILE A 55 -2.84 -7.26 21.18
N ARG A 56 -2.47 -8.14 22.12
CA ARG A 56 -3.08 -9.47 22.28
C ARG A 56 -4.54 -9.39 22.70
N GLU A 57 -4.87 -8.51 23.65
CA GLU A 57 -6.24 -8.28 24.09
C GLU A 57 -7.13 -7.78 22.93
N ARG A 58 -6.63 -6.84 22.12
CA ARG A 58 -7.33 -6.33 20.93
C ARG A 58 -7.45 -7.38 19.81
N GLY A 59 -6.66 -8.45 19.83
CA GLY A 59 -6.61 -9.48 18.80
C GLY A 59 -6.06 -9.02 17.44
N SER A 60 -5.41 -7.85 17.39
CA SER A 60 -4.84 -7.32 16.14
C SER A 60 -3.59 -6.49 16.36
N ILE A 61 -2.63 -6.59 15.44
CA ILE A 61 -1.44 -5.73 15.36
C ILE A 61 -1.56 -4.82 14.16
N THR A 62 -1.31 -3.53 14.35
CA THR A 62 -1.40 -2.52 13.30
C THR A 62 -0.01 -2.04 12.88
N VAL A 63 0.23 -1.98 11.60
CA VAL A 63 1.51 -1.56 11.02
C VAL A 63 1.31 -0.32 10.18
N VAL A 64 2.10 0.73 10.43
CA VAL A 64 2.20 1.88 9.55
C VAL A 64 3.29 1.64 8.51
N ALA A 65 2.95 1.74 7.24
CA ALA A 65 3.86 1.44 6.14
C ALA A 65 3.58 2.30 4.91
N PRO A 66 4.57 2.60 4.05
CA PRO A 66 4.33 3.23 2.77
C PRO A 66 3.78 2.23 1.76
N TYR A 67 3.02 2.74 0.80
CA TYR A 67 2.54 1.98 -0.35
C TYR A 67 3.52 2.15 -1.52
N ASN A 68 4.28 1.11 -1.84
CA ASN A 68 5.30 1.14 -2.91
C ASN A 68 5.58 -0.27 -3.43
N SER A 69 6.40 -0.40 -4.46
CA SER A 69 6.63 -1.63 -5.22
C SER A 69 7.34 -2.78 -4.45
N THR A 70 7.80 -2.54 -3.22
CA THR A 70 8.59 -3.52 -2.46
C THR A 70 8.14 -3.72 -1.02
N THR A 71 7.67 -2.66 -0.33
CA THR A 71 7.28 -2.72 1.09
C THR A 71 5.90 -3.34 1.27
N TYR A 72 4.89 -2.71 0.66
CA TYR A 72 3.50 -3.16 0.64
C TYR A 72 2.82 -2.63 -0.63
N PHE A 73 2.13 -3.50 -1.35
CA PHE A 73 1.39 -3.20 -2.58
C PHE A 73 0.34 -4.27 -2.86
N ILE A 74 -0.59 -3.96 -3.76
CA ILE A 74 -1.55 -4.92 -4.30
C ILE A 74 -1.16 -5.23 -5.75
N TYR A 75 -1.03 -6.51 -6.06
CA TYR A 75 -0.73 -6.99 -7.40
C TYR A 75 -1.69 -8.12 -7.79
N GLN A 76 -2.43 -7.94 -8.88
CA GLN A 76 -3.49 -8.87 -9.30
C GLN A 76 -4.47 -9.20 -8.15
N GLY A 77 -4.82 -8.19 -7.34
CA GLY A 77 -5.71 -8.31 -6.20
C GLY A 77 -5.10 -8.94 -4.94
N GLU A 78 -3.85 -9.41 -4.97
CA GLU A 78 -3.17 -9.99 -3.81
C GLU A 78 -2.32 -8.93 -3.10
N PRO A 79 -2.51 -8.74 -1.78
CA PRO A 79 -1.60 -7.93 -0.97
C PRO A 79 -0.23 -8.63 -0.89
N LEU A 80 0.82 -7.93 -1.28
CA LEU A 80 2.18 -8.42 -1.36
C LEU A 80 3.17 -7.36 -0.84
N GLY A 81 4.42 -7.75 -0.65
CA GLY A 81 5.53 -6.89 -0.25
C GLY A 81 6.44 -7.59 0.74
N TYR A 82 7.72 -7.23 0.73
CA TYR A 82 8.72 -7.86 1.60
C TYR A 82 8.34 -7.71 3.07
N GLU A 83 8.05 -6.47 3.50
CA GLU A 83 7.71 -6.22 4.89
C GLU A 83 6.30 -6.71 5.23
N TYR A 84 5.35 -6.59 4.30
CA TYR A 84 4.00 -7.11 4.48
C TYR A 84 4.00 -8.63 4.74
N GLU A 85 4.70 -9.41 3.92
CA GLU A 85 4.69 -10.88 4.08
C GLU A 85 5.43 -11.33 5.36
N LEU A 86 6.50 -10.62 5.76
CA LEU A 86 7.16 -10.87 7.05
C LEU A 86 6.25 -10.55 8.23
N LEU A 87 5.55 -9.41 8.18
CA LEU A 87 4.62 -8.99 9.24
C LEU A 87 3.37 -9.88 9.29
N ALA A 88 2.89 -10.37 8.15
CA ALA A 88 1.81 -11.36 8.10
C ALA A 88 2.23 -12.67 8.77
N ALA A 89 3.46 -13.12 8.54
CA ALA A 89 4.01 -14.29 9.23
C ALA A 89 4.16 -14.05 10.73
N PHE A 90 4.64 -12.86 11.14
CA PHE A 90 4.74 -12.50 12.55
C PHE A 90 3.37 -12.45 13.25
N ALA A 91 2.39 -11.77 12.66
CA ALA A 91 1.04 -11.66 13.20
C ALA A 91 0.38 -13.04 13.35
N LYS A 92 0.57 -13.92 12.36
CA LYS A 92 0.10 -15.32 12.40
C LYS A 92 0.74 -16.09 13.56
N ASP A 93 2.05 -15.99 13.74
CA ASP A 93 2.77 -16.68 14.81
C ASP A 93 2.39 -16.10 16.19
N LEU A 94 2.07 -14.80 16.26
CA LEU A 94 1.57 -14.15 17.48
C LEU A 94 0.10 -14.49 17.79
N GLY A 95 -0.65 -15.02 16.82
CA GLY A 95 -2.06 -15.36 16.93
C GLY A 95 -3.01 -14.16 16.86
N VAL A 96 -2.63 -13.09 16.14
CA VAL A 96 -3.43 -11.87 15.99
C VAL A 96 -3.63 -11.51 14.51
N ALA A 97 -4.66 -10.73 14.20
CA ALA A 97 -4.89 -10.21 12.86
C ALA A 97 -3.87 -9.09 12.52
N LEU A 98 -3.39 -9.05 11.27
CA LEU A 98 -2.56 -7.96 10.75
C LEU A 98 -3.45 -6.87 10.16
N LYS A 99 -3.21 -5.62 10.55
CA LYS A 99 -3.80 -4.43 9.95
C LYS A 99 -2.71 -3.53 9.38
N ILE A 100 -2.91 -3.00 8.18
CA ILE A 100 -1.97 -2.04 7.55
C ILE A 100 -2.63 -0.68 7.46
N VAL A 101 -1.96 0.33 7.98
CA VAL A 101 -2.29 1.75 7.81
C VAL A 101 -1.24 2.35 6.87
N VAL A 102 -1.70 2.89 5.74
CA VAL A 102 -0.80 3.45 4.74
C VAL A 102 -0.46 4.89 5.07
N VAL A 103 0.82 5.16 5.15
CA VAL A 103 1.38 6.50 5.33
C VAL A 103 2.00 6.96 4.01
N THR A 104 1.49 8.04 3.46
CA THR A 104 1.94 8.59 2.17
C THR A 104 3.11 9.55 2.30
N ASP A 105 3.29 10.15 3.48
CA ASP A 105 4.40 11.06 3.78
C ASP A 105 5.41 10.36 4.70
N PRO A 106 6.65 10.12 4.25
CA PRO A 106 7.68 9.48 5.08
C PRO A 106 7.92 10.17 6.44
N LYS A 107 7.69 11.50 6.51
CA LYS A 107 7.82 12.29 7.76
C LYS A 107 6.79 11.91 8.81
N SER A 108 5.62 11.43 8.39
CA SER A 108 4.54 11.06 9.30
C SER A 108 4.68 9.66 9.89
N LEU A 109 5.65 8.87 9.45
CA LEU A 109 5.75 7.45 9.82
C LEU A 109 6.01 7.25 11.33
N ILE A 110 7.01 7.92 11.89
CA ILE A 110 7.32 7.85 13.33
C ILE A 110 6.29 8.62 14.17
N PRO A 111 5.83 9.82 13.78
CA PRO A 111 4.68 10.46 14.42
C PRO A 111 3.45 9.55 14.50
N ALA A 112 2.98 8.99 13.40
CA ALA A 112 1.82 8.08 13.35
C ALA A 112 2.00 6.85 14.28
N LEU A 113 3.22 6.31 14.35
CA LEU A 113 3.55 5.26 15.31
C LEU A 113 3.35 5.73 16.76
N ASN A 114 3.85 6.91 17.11
CA ASN A 114 3.77 7.45 18.47
C ASN A 114 2.34 7.92 18.82
N GLU A 115 1.59 8.46 17.89
CA GLU A 115 0.17 8.83 18.03
C GLU A 115 -0.75 7.60 18.17
N GLY A 116 -0.21 6.40 17.92
CA GLY A 116 -0.94 5.14 18.10
C GLY A 116 -1.74 4.69 16.89
N GLU A 117 -1.52 5.27 15.71
CA GLU A 117 -2.10 4.79 14.45
C GLU A 117 -1.57 3.39 14.10
N GLY A 118 -0.33 3.06 14.53
CA GLY A 118 0.26 1.74 14.41
C GLY A 118 0.98 1.28 15.67
N ASP A 119 1.37 0.02 15.68
CA ASP A 119 2.20 -0.61 16.71
C ASP A 119 3.64 -0.80 16.22
N ILE A 120 3.80 -0.97 14.90
CA ILE A 120 5.07 -1.13 14.21
C ILE A 120 5.12 -0.15 13.03
N ALA A 121 6.26 0.49 12.82
CA ALA A 121 6.55 1.22 11.58
C ALA A 121 7.50 0.39 10.70
N ALA A 122 7.05 0.08 9.49
CA ALA A 122 7.74 -0.78 8.54
C ALA A 122 7.89 -0.08 7.18
N ALA A 123 9.08 0.47 6.92
CA ALA A 123 9.37 1.26 5.73
C ALA A 123 10.84 1.17 5.31
N ARG A 124 11.47 0.02 5.47
CA ARG A 124 12.91 -0.16 5.21
C ARG A 124 13.76 0.84 5.98
N LEU A 125 13.40 1.05 7.25
CA LEU A 125 14.01 2.09 8.08
C LEU A 125 15.46 1.77 8.39
N ILE A 126 16.30 2.80 8.29
CA ILE A 126 17.70 2.78 8.70
C ILE A 126 17.79 3.54 10.03
N PRO A 127 18.13 2.87 11.14
CA PRO A 127 18.34 3.52 12.42
C PRO A 127 19.46 4.56 12.33
N ASN A 128 19.17 5.77 12.76
CA ASN A 128 20.13 6.86 12.89
C ASN A 128 19.86 7.64 14.20
N PRO A 129 20.74 8.49 14.70
CA PRO A 129 20.54 9.19 15.96
C PRO A 129 19.22 9.95 16.05
N ASP A 130 18.73 10.47 14.93
CA ASP A 130 17.55 11.33 14.89
C ASP A 130 16.26 10.52 15.08
N ASN A 131 16.09 9.45 14.32
CA ASN A 131 14.92 8.59 14.45
C ASN A 131 14.98 7.70 15.71
N GLN A 132 16.19 7.35 16.20
CA GLN A 132 16.36 6.66 17.47
C GLN A 132 16.03 7.56 18.69
N ALA A 133 16.06 8.88 18.54
CA ALA A 133 15.55 9.77 19.57
C ALA A 133 14.03 9.60 19.77
N ALA A 134 13.26 9.28 18.71
CA ALA A 134 11.80 9.22 18.72
C ALA A 134 11.22 7.79 18.76
N ALA A 135 11.98 6.75 18.39
CA ALA A 135 11.50 5.36 18.33
C ALA A 135 12.58 4.36 18.75
N ALA A 136 12.19 3.14 19.09
CA ALA A 136 13.08 2.00 19.29
C ALA A 136 13.08 1.11 18.03
N PHE A 137 14.22 0.50 17.72
CA PHE A 137 14.40 -0.27 16.49
C PHE A 137 14.67 -1.73 16.79
N THR A 138 14.13 -2.61 15.95
CA THR A 138 14.39 -4.05 16.02
C THR A 138 15.82 -4.39 15.62
N ASP A 139 16.21 -5.63 15.84
CA ASP A 139 17.36 -6.23 15.18
C ASP A 139 17.21 -6.12 13.66
N ALA A 140 18.34 -6.07 12.96
CA ALA A 140 18.34 -5.93 11.51
C ALA A 140 17.59 -7.08 10.82
N LEU A 141 16.69 -6.74 9.92
CA LEU A 141 16.07 -7.70 8.98
C LEU A 141 17.10 -8.12 7.93
N TYR A 142 17.81 -7.15 7.39
CA TYR A 142 18.93 -7.31 6.46
C TYR A 142 19.88 -6.12 6.54
N HIS A 143 20.94 -6.17 5.75
CA HIS A 143 21.91 -5.08 5.62
C HIS A 143 21.91 -4.57 4.17
N THR A 144 22.22 -3.29 3.98
CA THR A 144 22.29 -2.63 2.68
C THR A 144 23.36 -1.55 2.66
N ASP A 145 23.88 -1.24 1.48
CA ASP A 145 24.85 -0.16 1.28
C ASP A 145 24.17 1.07 0.69
N PRO A 146 24.55 2.29 1.08
CA PRO A 146 24.19 3.50 0.36
C PRO A 146 24.93 3.54 -0.98
N VAL A 147 24.19 3.67 -2.10
CA VAL A 147 24.79 3.72 -3.43
C VAL A 147 24.31 4.94 -4.21
N LEU A 148 25.24 5.49 -5.00
CA LEU A 148 24.90 6.54 -5.95
C LEU A 148 24.07 5.97 -7.11
N VAL A 149 23.00 6.66 -7.47
CA VAL A 149 22.20 6.39 -8.66
C VAL A 149 22.45 7.55 -9.64
N GLN A 150 22.88 7.23 -10.84
CA GLN A 150 23.25 8.19 -11.91
C GLN A 150 22.93 7.60 -13.28
N GLN A 151 22.95 8.45 -14.33
CA GLN A 151 22.84 7.93 -15.69
C GLN A 151 24.18 7.36 -16.19
N ASP A 152 24.12 6.34 -17.06
CA ASP A 152 25.30 5.73 -17.70
C ASP A 152 25.93 6.67 -18.73
N GLU A 153 25.08 7.31 -19.55
CA GLU A 153 25.46 8.33 -20.53
C GLU A 153 24.45 9.49 -20.44
N PRO A 154 24.90 10.74 -20.55
CA PRO A 154 23.96 11.84 -20.75
C PRO A 154 23.18 11.58 -22.04
N PRO A 155 21.89 11.99 -22.14
CA PRO A 155 21.15 11.86 -23.38
C PRO A 155 21.95 12.48 -24.53
N SER A 156 22.23 11.69 -25.58
CA SER A 156 22.82 12.21 -26.79
C SER A 156 21.92 13.33 -27.31
N GLU A 157 22.51 14.47 -27.69
CA GLU A 157 21.81 15.56 -28.35
C GLU A 157 21.24 15.08 -29.72
N ALA A 158 20.16 14.34 -29.70
CA ALA A 158 19.42 13.93 -30.87
C ALA A 158 17.93 14.20 -30.62
N GLY A 159 17.56 15.45 -30.84
CA GLY A 159 16.17 15.89 -30.78
C GLY A 159 16.09 17.37 -30.42
N GLU A 160 16.17 18.24 -31.44
CA GLU A 160 15.80 19.65 -31.32
C GLU A 160 14.34 19.77 -30.82
N GLY A 161 14.20 19.89 -29.52
CA GLY A 161 12.98 20.24 -28.82
C GLY A 161 13.38 21.29 -27.79
N THR A 162 13.36 22.55 -28.18
CA THR A 162 13.67 23.71 -27.35
C THR A 162 12.69 23.80 -26.17
N GLU A 163 13.03 23.22 -25.03
CA GLU A 163 12.58 23.74 -23.76
C GLU A 163 13.74 24.43 -23.06
N LYS A 164 13.60 25.75 -22.96
CA LYS A 164 14.56 26.67 -22.34
C LYS A 164 14.83 26.20 -20.90
N ALA A 165 16.10 25.91 -20.60
CA ALA A 165 16.62 25.80 -19.26
C ALA A 165 16.11 26.96 -18.40
N ILE A 166 15.38 26.68 -17.35
CA ILE A 166 14.91 27.68 -16.40
C ILE A 166 16.14 28.20 -15.66
N LYS A 167 16.51 29.46 -15.93
CA LYS A 167 17.56 30.13 -15.17
C LYS A 167 17.14 30.28 -13.72
N PRO A 168 17.99 29.91 -12.75
CA PRO A 168 17.72 30.16 -11.34
C PRO A 168 17.64 31.67 -11.08
N GLY A 169 16.68 32.08 -10.23
CA GLY A 169 16.58 33.45 -9.74
C GLY A 169 17.78 33.84 -8.87
N PRO A 170 17.94 35.12 -8.51
CA PRO A 170 19.11 35.65 -7.82
C PRO A 170 19.09 35.26 -6.33
N ALA A 171 19.55 34.09 -6.04
CA ALA A 171 20.10 33.66 -4.73
C ALA A 171 21.40 32.97 -5.07
N ASP A 172 22.46 33.20 -4.30
CA ASP A 172 23.87 32.87 -4.53
C ASP A 172 24.19 31.82 -5.61
N PRO A 173 25.12 32.05 -6.50
CA PRO A 173 25.31 31.20 -7.68
C PRO A 173 25.71 29.80 -7.22
N ILE A 174 24.76 28.87 -7.25
CA ILE A 174 25.09 27.45 -7.36
C ILE A 174 25.95 27.36 -8.62
N PRO A 175 27.20 26.85 -8.54
CA PRO A 175 28.09 26.78 -9.70
C PRO A 175 27.30 26.15 -10.87
N GLU A 176 27.42 26.77 -12.06
CA GLU A 176 26.83 26.22 -13.28
C GLU A 176 27.27 24.75 -13.40
N VAL A 177 26.34 23.81 -13.21
CA VAL A 177 26.65 22.38 -13.15
C VAL A 177 27.15 21.98 -14.52
N ASP A 178 28.42 21.62 -14.62
CA ASP A 178 29.02 21.06 -15.82
C ASP A 178 28.27 19.78 -16.21
N ILE A 179 27.35 19.90 -17.17
CA ILE A 179 26.48 18.82 -17.66
C ILE A 179 27.29 17.72 -18.38
N GLN A 180 28.56 17.94 -18.67
CA GLN A 180 29.48 16.94 -19.22
C GLN A 180 30.06 16.00 -18.13
N ALA A 181 29.26 15.66 -17.13
CA ALA A 181 29.74 14.82 -16.02
C ALA A 181 30.02 13.41 -16.51
N ARG A 182 31.28 13.07 -16.62
CA ARG A 182 31.74 11.66 -16.69
C ARG A 182 31.15 10.89 -15.50
N LEU A 183 30.78 9.63 -15.76
CA LEU A 183 30.29 8.70 -14.76
C LEU A 183 31.14 8.76 -13.46
N ILE A 184 30.50 8.99 -12.33
CA ILE A 184 31.13 8.93 -11.01
C ILE A 184 31.46 7.47 -10.69
N THR A 185 32.74 7.16 -10.47
CA THR A 185 33.23 5.82 -10.16
C THR A 185 33.86 5.70 -8.78
N ARG A 186 34.22 6.85 -8.18
CA ARG A 186 34.80 6.94 -6.83
C ARG A 186 34.07 8.02 -6.03
N PRO A 187 33.80 7.81 -4.73
CA PRO A 187 33.08 8.78 -3.90
C PRO A 187 33.68 10.19 -3.91
N ALA A 188 34.99 10.31 -3.93
CA ALA A 188 35.70 11.61 -3.97
C ALA A 188 35.32 12.50 -5.18
N GLN A 189 34.81 11.94 -6.27
CA GLN A 189 34.37 12.71 -7.45
C GLN A 189 33.02 13.42 -7.22
N LEU A 190 32.37 13.22 -6.07
CA LEU A 190 31.18 13.97 -5.67
C LEU A 190 31.51 15.37 -5.11
N ALA A 191 32.76 15.69 -4.86
CA ALA A 191 33.18 17.04 -4.47
C ALA A 191 32.69 18.06 -5.51
N GLY A 192 32.00 19.11 -5.05
CA GLY A 192 31.39 20.14 -5.89
C GLY A 192 30.14 19.70 -6.67
N ARG A 193 29.58 18.51 -6.39
CA ARG A 193 28.38 18.01 -7.10
C ARG A 193 27.13 18.16 -6.24
N ARG A 194 26.00 18.37 -6.95
CA ARG A 194 24.67 18.37 -6.34
C ARG A 194 24.11 16.94 -6.30
N VAL A 195 23.58 16.55 -5.15
CA VAL A 195 22.87 15.26 -4.94
C VAL A 195 21.50 15.55 -4.39
N ASP A 196 20.47 15.09 -5.07
CA ASP A 196 19.07 15.29 -4.67
C ASP A 196 18.61 14.09 -3.84
N LEU A 197 18.03 14.36 -2.67
CA LEU A 197 17.50 13.34 -1.76
C LEU A 197 16.02 13.60 -1.44
N PRO A 198 15.25 12.58 -1.12
CA PRO A 198 13.97 12.78 -0.46
C PRO A 198 14.15 13.50 0.88
N VAL A 199 13.17 14.29 1.28
CA VAL A 199 13.18 14.94 2.59
C VAL A 199 13.30 13.90 3.70
N GLN A 200 14.16 14.17 4.69
CA GLN A 200 14.50 13.25 5.80
C GLN A 200 15.13 11.92 5.34
N SER A 201 15.76 11.90 4.18
CA SER A 201 16.51 10.74 3.73
C SER A 201 17.61 10.37 4.76
N PRO A 202 17.75 9.09 5.15
CA PRO A 202 18.81 8.66 6.03
C PRO A 202 20.21 8.88 5.43
N PHE A 203 20.30 9.04 4.11
CA PHE A 203 21.54 9.22 3.36
C PHE A 203 22.09 10.65 3.40
N ARG A 204 21.31 11.63 3.88
CA ARG A 204 21.83 12.98 4.11
C ARG A 204 23.08 12.96 4.99
N ARG A 205 22.99 12.24 6.09
CA ARG A 205 24.13 12.09 7.02
C ARG A 205 25.32 11.40 6.36
N THR A 206 25.09 10.34 5.60
CA THR A 206 26.13 9.63 4.85
C THR A 206 26.88 10.57 3.89
N LEU A 207 26.14 11.46 3.18
CA LEU A 207 26.77 12.44 2.29
C LEU A 207 27.52 13.53 3.04
N MET A 208 27.05 13.94 4.23
CA MET A 208 27.77 14.89 5.07
C MET A 208 29.09 14.29 5.60
N GLU A 209 29.05 13.08 6.13
CA GLU A 209 30.24 12.34 6.59
C GLU A 209 31.24 12.12 5.44
N LEU A 210 30.73 11.78 4.24
CA LEU A 210 31.56 11.66 3.04
C LEU A 210 32.18 13.01 2.62
N SER A 211 31.42 14.12 2.68
CA SER A 211 31.92 15.47 2.40
C SER A 211 33.10 15.85 3.29
N ASP A 212 33.00 15.55 4.60
CA ASP A 212 34.07 15.75 5.56
C ASP A 212 35.29 14.86 5.24
N GLU A 213 35.08 13.58 4.92
CA GLU A 213 36.13 12.60 4.59
C GLU A 213 36.91 12.99 3.33
N ILE A 214 36.23 13.42 2.28
CA ILE A 214 36.89 13.81 1.00
C ILE A 214 37.42 15.24 1.03
N SER A 215 37.21 16.00 2.11
CA SER A 215 37.56 17.43 2.23
C SER A 215 37.03 18.26 1.06
N GLY A 216 35.81 17.99 0.64
CA GLY A 216 35.16 18.66 -0.51
C GLY A 216 33.65 18.71 -0.35
N ASP A 217 33.05 19.88 -0.58
CA ASP A 217 31.62 20.09 -0.41
C ASP A 217 30.77 19.23 -1.36
N ILE A 218 29.80 18.52 -0.81
CA ILE A 218 28.72 17.86 -1.57
C ILE A 218 27.44 18.66 -1.33
N TYR A 219 26.83 19.19 -2.40
CA TYR A 219 25.60 19.99 -2.29
C TYR A 219 24.38 19.09 -2.20
N VAL A 220 23.90 18.84 -0.98
CA VAL A 220 22.71 18.02 -0.76
C VAL A 220 21.45 18.87 -0.87
N VAL A 221 20.55 18.52 -1.79
CA VAL A 221 19.27 19.19 -1.99
C VAL A 221 18.15 18.25 -1.61
N GLU A 222 17.35 18.61 -0.60
CA GLU A 222 16.15 17.86 -0.26
C GLU A 222 15.01 18.26 -1.20
N VAL A 223 14.53 17.30 -1.98
CA VAL A 223 13.41 17.50 -2.89
C VAL A 223 12.11 17.48 -2.12
N GLY A 224 11.41 18.59 -2.08
CA GLY A 224 10.15 18.75 -1.35
C GLY A 224 9.01 17.91 -1.92
N GLY A 225 7.99 17.66 -1.09
CA GLY A 225 6.82 16.87 -1.44
C GLY A 225 6.93 15.39 -1.05
N LYS A 226 5.84 14.65 -1.32
CA LYS A 226 5.73 13.21 -1.03
C LYS A 226 6.41 12.38 -2.13
N ILE A 227 7.72 12.61 -2.35
CA ILE A 227 8.47 11.92 -3.41
C ILE A 227 9.19 10.72 -2.80
N PRO A 228 8.80 9.48 -3.13
CA PRO A 228 9.52 8.29 -2.68
C PRO A 228 10.86 8.12 -3.42
N ASP A 229 11.81 7.41 -2.81
CA ASP A 229 13.12 7.09 -3.39
C ASP A 229 13.04 6.58 -4.82
N GLU A 230 12.04 5.71 -5.09
CA GLU A 230 11.81 5.10 -6.39
C GLU A 230 11.48 6.14 -7.48
N ALA A 231 10.74 7.19 -7.13
CA ALA A 231 10.41 8.27 -8.07
C ALA A 231 11.62 9.16 -8.36
N LEU A 232 12.53 9.35 -7.40
CA LEU A 232 13.79 10.06 -7.63
C LEU A 232 14.70 9.30 -8.59
N ALA A 233 14.81 7.98 -8.46
CA ALA A 233 15.56 7.17 -9.44
C ALA A 233 14.96 7.30 -10.86
N GLN A 234 13.62 7.36 -10.98
CA GLN A 234 12.96 7.60 -12.26
C GLN A 234 13.30 8.98 -12.83
N LYS A 235 13.38 10.01 -11.97
CA LYS A 235 13.82 11.35 -12.40
C LYS A 235 15.27 11.36 -12.87
N VAL A 236 16.15 10.60 -12.21
CA VAL A 236 17.52 10.39 -12.69
C VAL A 236 17.51 9.73 -14.06
N ALA A 237 16.73 8.67 -14.27
CA ALA A 237 16.62 7.97 -15.54
C ALA A 237 16.13 8.90 -16.70
N ARG A 238 15.31 9.91 -16.37
CA ARG A 238 14.82 10.91 -17.33
C ARG A 238 15.77 12.12 -17.52
N GLY A 239 16.86 12.20 -16.76
CA GLY A 239 17.77 13.35 -16.77
C GLY A 239 17.25 14.60 -16.06
N GLU A 240 16.15 14.52 -15.32
CA GLU A 240 15.58 15.62 -14.52
C GLU A 240 16.40 15.90 -13.26
N VAL A 241 17.07 14.87 -12.74
CA VAL A 241 17.96 14.88 -11.57
C VAL A 241 19.26 14.18 -11.97
N GLN A 242 20.41 14.75 -11.58
CA GLN A 242 21.70 14.18 -11.96
C GLN A 242 22.10 12.99 -11.08
N PHE A 243 21.98 13.16 -9.76
CA PHE A 243 22.39 12.16 -8.77
C PHE A 243 21.38 12.04 -7.65
N THR A 244 21.13 10.80 -7.21
CA THR A 244 20.45 10.51 -5.95
C THR A 244 21.15 9.36 -5.24
N VAL A 245 20.78 9.11 -3.97
CA VAL A 245 21.31 7.98 -3.17
C VAL A 245 20.16 7.09 -2.77
N MET A 246 20.37 5.79 -2.89
CA MET A 246 19.40 4.76 -2.50
C MET A 246 20.05 3.61 -1.76
N GLN A 247 19.22 2.79 -1.11
CA GLN A 247 19.60 1.46 -0.66
C GLN A 247 19.96 0.59 -1.87
N ARG A 248 21.09 -0.12 -1.82
CA ARG A 248 21.62 -0.89 -2.95
C ARG A 248 20.62 -1.88 -3.52
N ASN A 249 19.95 -2.64 -2.67
CA ASN A 249 18.95 -3.63 -3.11
C ASN A 249 17.80 -3.02 -3.92
N LEU A 250 17.37 -1.78 -3.62
CA LEU A 250 16.38 -1.05 -4.40
C LEU A 250 16.98 -0.46 -5.67
N ALA A 251 18.16 0.12 -5.56
CA ALA A 251 18.85 0.72 -6.67
C ALA A 251 19.15 -0.32 -7.78
N ASP A 252 19.55 -1.54 -7.39
CA ASP A 252 19.76 -2.67 -8.31
C ASP A 252 18.48 -3.06 -9.08
N LEU A 253 17.30 -2.92 -8.44
CA LEU A 253 16.01 -3.12 -9.12
C LEU A 253 15.72 -2.00 -10.12
N LYS A 254 16.03 -0.74 -9.76
CA LYS A 254 15.87 0.41 -10.65
C LYS A 254 16.85 0.38 -11.83
N GLU A 255 18.08 -0.09 -11.65
CA GLU A 255 19.02 -0.34 -12.75
C GLU A 255 18.50 -1.43 -13.71
N ALA A 256 17.79 -2.43 -13.20
CA ALA A 256 17.13 -3.43 -14.05
C ALA A 256 15.94 -2.85 -14.83
N GLU A 257 15.17 -1.93 -14.22
CA GLU A 257 14.01 -1.26 -14.82
C GLU A 257 14.43 -0.22 -15.87
N PHE A 258 15.44 0.60 -15.56
CA PHE A 258 15.93 1.67 -16.42
C PHE A 258 17.36 1.38 -16.89
N LYS A 259 17.50 0.98 -18.16
CA LYS A 259 18.78 0.53 -18.74
C LYS A 259 19.87 1.60 -18.78
N ASN A 260 19.49 2.86 -18.71
CA ASN A 260 20.41 3.99 -18.68
C ASN A 260 20.83 4.41 -17.26
N LEU A 261 20.42 3.69 -16.23
CA LEU A 261 20.91 3.91 -14.86
C LEU A 261 22.17 3.11 -14.57
N LYS A 262 23.04 3.67 -13.73
CA LYS A 262 24.17 3.02 -13.06
C LYS A 262 24.09 3.22 -11.55
N VAL A 263 24.32 2.14 -10.84
CA VAL A 263 24.21 2.03 -9.38
C VAL A 263 25.59 1.82 -8.80
N ARG A 264 26.37 2.89 -8.74
CA ARG A 264 27.73 2.98 -8.22
C ARG A 264 28.21 4.43 -8.10
N PRO A 265 29.22 4.74 -7.25
CA PRO A 265 29.88 3.87 -6.28
C PRO A 265 29.04 3.66 -5.02
N ILE A 266 29.52 2.80 -4.10
CA ILE A 266 29.07 2.76 -2.70
C ILE A 266 29.61 4.02 -2.01
N LEU A 267 28.75 4.69 -1.19
CA LEU A 267 29.04 6.01 -0.62
C LEU A 267 29.33 6.00 0.89
N GLY A 268 29.37 4.86 1.52
CA GLY A 268 29.60 4.79 2.95
C GLY A 268 29.56 3.37 3.48
N HIS A 269 29.31 3.25 4.79
CA HIS A 269 29.28 1.96 5.45
C HIS A 269 27.94 1.23 5.26
N THR A 270 28.00 -0.10 5.32
CA THR A 270 26.84 -0.98 5.34
C THR A 270 25.91 -0.63 6.51
N GLN A 271 24.63 -0.46 6.22
CA GLN A 271 23.60 -0.01 7.14
C GLN A 271 22.61 -1.13 7.46
N LYS A 272 22.08 -1.11 8.69
CA LYS A 272 21.05 -2.04 9.14
C LYS A 272 19.67 -1.54 8.67
N VAL A 273 18.83 -2.44 8.20
CA VAL A 273 17.42 -2.16 7.95
C VAL A 273 16.58 -2.86 9.00
N SER A 274 15.71 -2.11 9.66
CA SER A 274 14.96 -2.55 10.84
C SER A 274 13.52 -2.01 10.81
N TRP A 275 12.66 -2.61 11.61
CA TRP A 275 11.36 -2.01 11.96
C TRP A 275 11.52 -1.10 13.18
N ALA A 276 10.58 -0.17 13.33
CA ALA A 276 10.52 0.68 14.52
C ALA A 276 9.25 0.40 15.34
N VAL A 277 9.38 0.51 16.66
CA VAL A 277 8.30 0.47 17.64
C VAL A 277 8.42 1.67 18.58
N ARG A 278 7.34 1.99 19.32
CA ARG A 278 7.42 3.02 20.34
C ARG A 278 8.47 2.68 21.41
N LYS A 279 9.14 3.68 21.97
CA LYS A 279 10.12 3.49 23.03
C LYS A 279 9.55 2.86 24.31
N ASN A 280 8.28 3.08 24.55
CA ASN A 280 7.54 2.54 25.68
C ASN A 280 6.79 1.23 25.37
N SER A 281 7.24 0.50 24.32
CA SER A 281 6.75 -0.84 23.97
C SER A 281 7.86 -1.90 24.04
N PRO A 282 8.51 -2.10 25.19
CA PRO A 282 9.66 -2.99 25.31
C PRO A 282 9.32 -4.48 25.10
N ASP A 283 8.12 -4.92 25.48
CA ASP A 283 7.72 -6.32 25.32
C ASP A 283 7.47 -6.66 23.85
N LEU A 284 6.87 -5.74 23.08
CA LEU A 284 6.73 -5.90 21.65
C LEU A 284 8.09 -5.95 20.97
N LEU A 285 9.03 -5.06 21.34
CA LEU A 285 10.39 -5.04 20.79
C LEU A 285 11.13 -6.35 21.07
N ALA A 286 11.09 -6.83 22.31
CA ALA A 286 11.73 -8.08 22.69
C ALA A 286 11.15 -9.29 21.93
N THR A 287 9.81 -9.31 21.76
CA THR A 287 9.10 -10.36 21.01
C THR A 287 9.48 -10.34 19.53
N LEU A 288 9.52 -9.16 18.91
CA LEU A 288 9.97 -9.00 17.51
C LEU A 288 11.42 -9.46 17.32
N ASN A 289 12.34 -9.07 18.21
CA ASN A 289 13.74 -9.47 18.12
C ASN A 289 13.91 -10.98 18.28
N SER A 290 13.19 -11.59 19.21
CA SER A 290 13.18 -13.05 19.39
C SER A 290 12.66 -13.77 18.15
N TRP A 291 11.57 -13.27 17.57
CA TRP A 291 10.99 -13.81 16.34
C TRP A 291 11.96 -13.66 15.14
N ILE A 292 12.56 -12.48 14.96
CA ILE A 292 13.56 -12.24 13.90
C ILE A 292 14.75 -13.20 14.04
N ALA A 293 15.27 -13.36 15.26
CA ALA A 293 16.38 -14.28 15.54
C ALA A 293 16.03 -15.74 15.23
N GLU A 294 14.78 -16.16 15.53
CA GLU A 294 14.28 -17.48 15.19
C GLU A 294 14.16 -17.67 13.68
N LYS A 295 13.50 -16.70 12.99
CA LYS A 295 13.25 -16.79 11.55
C LYS A 295 14.50 -16.66 10.69
N LYS A 296 15.56 -16.02 11.18
CA LYS A 296 16.90 -16.04 10.54
C LYS A 296 17.49 -17.45 10.43
N LYS A 297 17.08 -18.37 11.30
CA LYS A 297 17.49 -19.79 11.24
C LYS A 297 16.67 -20.61 10.25
N THR A 298 15.61 -20.03 9.67
CA THR A 298 14.72 -20.63 8.69
C THR A 298 14.92 -20.01 7.30
N PRO A 299 14.42 -20.61 6.23
CA PRO A 299 14.49 -20.01 4.90
C PRO A 299 13.67 -18.72 4.72
N LEU A 300 12.77 -18.35 5.66
CA LEU A 300 11.75 -17.33 5.46
C LEU A 300 12.32 -15.98 5.03
N LEU A 301 13.22 -15.39 5.84
CA LEU A 301 13.78 -14.05 5.55
C LEU A 301 14.54 -14.05 4.23
N ASN A 302 15.36 -15.09 4.01
CA ASN A 302 16.15 -15.19 2.79
C ASN A 302 15.27 -15.40 1.54
N SER A 303 14.28 -16.27 1.60
CA SER A 303 13.38 -16.52 0.46
C SER A 303 12.57 -15.29 0.07
N LEU A 304 12.10 -14.51 1.07
CA LEU A 304 11.41 -13.25 0.80
C LEU A 304 12.38 -12.19 0.27
N TYR A 305 13.60 -12.11 0.81
CA TYR A 305 14.61 -11.20 0.28
C TYR A 305 14.94 -11.52 -1.19
N GLN A 306 15.14 -12.79 -1.53
CA GLN A 306 15.33 -13.23 -2.92
C GLN A 306 14.13 -12.87 -3.82
N LYS A 307 12.90 -13.11 -3.33
CA LYS A 307 11.65 -12.83 -4.07
C LYS A 307 11.51 -11.35 -4.43
N TYR A 308 11.87 -10.45 -3.50
CA TYR A 308 11.57 -9.03 -3.64
C TYR A 308 12.73 -8.18 -4.15
N PHE A 309 13.99 -8.57 -3.87
CA PHE A 309 15.16 -7.73 -4.16
C PHE A 309 16.15 -8.37 -5.14
N ILE A 310 16.14 -9.69 -5.31
CA ILE A 310 17.10 -10.37 -6.19
C ILE A 310 16.44 -10.85 -7.49
N ASP A 311 15.22 -11.37 -7.43
CA ASP A 311 14.49 -11.83 -8.62
C ASP A 311 14.01 -10.66 -9.49
N ARG A 312 14.94 -10.13 -10.30
CA ARG A 312 14.69 -8.99 -11.20
C ARG A 312 13.58 -9.29 -12.21
N ARG A 313 13.42 -10.54 -12.65
CA ARG A 313 12.36 -10.91 -13.59
C ARG A 313 10.99 -10.70 -12.98
N ARG A 314 10.75 -11.25 -11.79
CA ARG A 314 9.48 -11.04 -11.07
C ARG A 314 9.22 -9.59 -10.73
N TYR A 315 10.27 -8.84 -10.40
CA TYR A 315 10.14 -7.41 -10.18
C TYR A 315 9.65 -6.69 -11.45
N LEU A 316 10.29 -6.93 -12.60
CA LEU A 316 9.92 -6.30 -13.88
C LEU A 316 8.51 -6.72 -14.30
N GLU A 317 8.15 -8.00 -14.20
CA GLU A 317 6.79 -8.47 -14.48
C GLU A 317 5.73 -7.72 -13.66
N ARG A 318 6.03 -7.40 -12.40
CA ARG A 318 5.10 -6.63 -11.54
C ARG A 318 5.03 -5.16 -11.94
N VAL A 319 6.17 -4.47 -12.04
CA VAL A 319 6.17 -3.00 -12.24
C VAL A 319 5.73 -2.58 -13.64
N THR A 320 5.81 -3.48 -14.62
CA THR A 320 5.28 -3.26 -15.98
C THR A 320 3.84 -3.71 -16.15
N SER A 321 3.25 -4.39 -15.17
CA SER A 321 1.88 -4.90 -15.24
C SER A 321 0.86 -3.80 -15.00
N GLU A 322 -0.21 -3.80 -15.80
CA GLU A 322 -1.36 -2.92 -15.58
C GLU A 322 -2.16 -3.26 -14.30
N TYR A 323 -1.87 -4.42 -13.68
CA TYR A 323 -2.53 -4.86 -12.42
C TYR A 323 -1.65 -4.64 -11.18
N LEU A 324 -0.60 -3.82 -11.28
CA LEU A 324 0.05 -3.25 -10.12
C LEU A 324 -0.77 -2.03 -9.67
N THR A 325 -1.57 -2.20 -8.63
CA THR A 325 -2.57 -1.22 -8.21
C THR A 325 -1.97 0.14 -7.82
N SER A 326 -0.72 0.17 -7.34
CA SER A 326 -0.01 1.42 -7.01
C SER A 326 0.22 2.36 -8.20
N THR A 327 0.21 1.84 -9.43
CA THR A 327 0.45 2.62 -10.65
C THR A 327 -0.82 2.89 -11.45
N THR A 328 -1.77 1.97 -11.44
CA THR A 328 -2.92 1.99 -12.35
C THR A 328 -4.28 2.08 -11.65
N GLY A 329 -4.33 1.74 -10.35
CA GLY A 329 -5.58 1.60 -9.60
C GLY A 329 -6.42 0.37 -9.99
N LYS A 330 -5.94 -0.50 -10.89
CA LYS A 330 -6.65 -1.70 -11.34
C LYS A 330 -6.33 -2.90 -10.45
N LEU A 331 -7.33 -3.77 -10.24
CA LEU A 331 -7.18 -5.05 -9.55
C LEU A 331 -6.95 -6.21 -10.53
N CYS A 332 -7.79 -6.29 -11.58
CA CYS A 332 -7.76 -7.38 -12.56
C CYS A 332 -8.43 -6.97 -13.88
N GLU A 333 -8.42 -7.86 -14.85
CA GLU A 333 -9.09 -7.67 -16.15
C GLU A 333 -10.62 -7.60 -16.05
N TYR A 334 -11.21 -8.05 -14.92
CA TYR A 334 -12.65 -8.07 -14.70
C TYR A 334 -13.20 -6.87 -13.93
N ASP A 335 -12.41 -5.84 -13.65
CA ASP A 335 -12.85 -4.66 -12.88
C ASP A 335 -14.11 -4.03 -13.46
N ALA A 336 -14.17 -3.85 -14.79
CA ALA A 336 -15.34 -3.28 -15.46
C ALA A 336 -16.59 -4.16 -15.30
N LEU A 337 -16.42 -5.48 -15.45
CA LEU A 337 -17.49 -6.46 -15.28
C LEU A 337 -18.02 -6.46 -13.84
N LEU A 338 -17.11 -6.49 -12.86
CA LEU A 338 -17.47 -6.50 -11.44
C LEU A 338 -18.15 -5.19 -11.02
N LYS A 339 -17.70 -4.04 -11.53
CA LYS A 339 -18.36 -2.73 -11.34
C LYS A 339 -19.80 -2.75 -11.88
N GLN A 340 -19.99 -3.23 -13.10
CA GLN A 340 -21.31 -3.31 -13.71
C GLN A 340 -22.31 -4.10 -12.87
N TYR A 341 -21.89 -5.27 -12.36
CA TYR A 341 -22.79 -6.16 -11.64
C TYR A 341 -22.93 -5.87 -10.14
N ALA A 342 -21.96 -5.23 -9.52
CA ALA A 342 -22.03 -4.84 -8.10
C ALA A 342 -23.18 -3.86 -7.83
N VAL A 343 -23.51 -2.99 -8.80
CA VAL A 343 -24.65 -2.06 -8.74
C VAL A 343 -25.97 -2.81 -8.50
N GLU A 344 -26.13 -3.99 -9.09
CA GLU A 344 -27.33 -4.80 -8.93
C GLU A 344 -27.54 -5.34 -7.51
N LEU A 345 -26.47 -5.44 -6.72
CA LEU A 345 -26.48 -5.83 -5.32
C LEU A 345 -26.55 -4.64 -4.37
N ASN A 346 -26.44 -3.41 -4.85
CA ASN A 346 -26.15 -2.23 -4.06
C ASN A 346 -24.86 -2.42 -3.21
N TRP A 347 -23.87 -3.09 -3.78
CA TRP A 347 -22.58 -3.33 -3.16
C TRP A 347 -21.50 -2.43 -3.75
N ASP A 348 -20.52 -2.09 -2.95
CA ASP A 348 -19.24 -1.61 -3.44
C ASP A 348 -18.59 -2.69 -4.31
N TRP A 349 -18.21 -2.34 -5.55
CA TRP A 349 -17.63 -3.32 -6.48
C TRP A 349 -16.33 -3.96 -5.96
N ARG A 350 -15.59 -3.27 -5.08
CA ARG A 350 -14.37 -3.77 -4.45
C ARG A 350 -14.67 -4.92 -3.49
N LEU A 351 -15.86 -4.95 -2.89
CA LEU A 351 -16.34 -6.09 -2.09
C LEU A 351 -16.58 -7.31 -2.98
N LEU A 352 -17.29 -7.12 -4.12
CA LEU A 352 -17.51 -8.19 -5.09
C LEU A 352 -16.17 -8.68 -5.68
N ALA A 353 -15.22 -7.77 -5.95
CA ALA A 353 -13.87 -8.12 -6.38
C ALA A 353 -13.12 -8.91 -5.31
N SER A 354 -13.25 -8.54 -4.04
CA SER A 354 -12.65 -9.29 -2.93
C SER A 354 -13.22 -10.72 -2.83
N GLN A 355 -14.52 -10.88 -3.07
CA GLN A 355 -15.15 -12.19 -3.14
C GLN A 355 -14.65 -13.00 -4.34
N ALA A 356 -14.59 -12.42 -5.54
CA ALA A 356 -14.07 -13.09 -6.73
C ALA A 356 -12.61 -13.51 -6.58
N PHE A 357 -11.79 -12.69 -5.91
CA PHE A 357 -10.43 -13.08 -5.57
C PHE A 357 -10.40 -14.28 -4.60
N GLN A 358 -11.25 -14.26 -3.57
CA GLN A 358 -11.34 -15.36 -2.59
C GLN A 358 -11.74 -16.68 -3.25
N GLU A 359 -12.63 -16.62 -4.25
CA GLU A 359 -13.15 -17.80 -4.96
C GLU A 359 -12.15 -18.37 -5.96
N SER A 360 -11.57 -17.55 -6.81
CA SER A 360 -10.80 -18.02 -7.97
C SER A 360 -9.43 -17.35 -8.15
N ARG A 361 -9.09 -16.33 -7.34
CA ARG A 361 -7.97 -15.40 -7.63
C ARG A 361 -8.09 -14.79 -9.03
N PHE A 362 -9.29 -14.41 -9.40
CA PHE A 362 -9.66 -13.87 -10.72
C PHE A 362 -9.39 -14.82 -11.90
N LYS A 363 -9.37 -16.13 -11.68
CA LYS A 363 -9.15 -17.14 -12.74
C LYS A 363 -10.50 -17.72 -13.20
N PRO A 364 -11.00 -17.39 -14.39
CA PRO A 364 -12.30 -17.87 -14.86
C PRO A 364 -12.29 -19.39 -15.15
N SER A 365 -11.12 -19.97 -15.39
CA SER A 365 -10.93 -21.40 -15.58
C SER A 365 -10.79 -22.21 -14.29
N ALA A 366 -10.89 -21.54 -13.11
CA ALA A 366 -10.71 -22.22 -11.83
C ALA A 366 -11.81 -23.27 -11.61
N ARG A 367 -11.39 -24.43 -11.09
CA ARG A 367 -12.27 -25.53 -10.67
C ARG A 367 -11.83 -26.03 -9.30
N SER A 368 -12.78 -26.15 -8.39
CA SER A 368 -12.52 -26.76 -7.08
C SER A 368 -12.61 -28.28 -7.17
N TRP A 369 -12.05 -28.99 -6.18
CA TRP A 369 -12.19 -30.44 -6.05
C TRP A 369 -13.66 -30.88 -5.91
N ALA A 370 -14.54 -30.02 -5.37
CA ALA A 370 -15.99 -30.27 -5.22
C ALA A 370 -16.79 -29.94 -6.50
N GLY A 371 -16.13 -29.45 -7.56
CA GLY A 371 -16.76 -29.13 -8.85
C GLY A 371 -17.26 -27.69 -8.98
N ALA A 372 -17.03 -26.83 -8.01
CA ALA A 372 -17.31 -25.39 -8.18
C ALA A 372 -16.44 -24.82 -9.33
N THR A 373 -17.00 -23.96 -10.17
CA THR A 373 -16.36 -23.55 -11.43
C THR A 373 -16.52 -22.06 -11.67
N GLY A 374 -15.47 -21.44 -12.25
CA GLY A 374 -15.51 -20.07 -12.76
C GLY A 374 -15.06 -19.01 -11.79
N LEU A 375 -15.26 -17.76 -12.17
CA LEU A 375 -14.74 -16.58 -11.47
C LEU A 375 -15.26 -16.48 -10.03
N LEU A 376 -16.55 -16.78 -9.81
CA LEU A 376 -17.23 -16.81 -8.51
C LEU A 376 -17.59 -18.22 -8.05
N GLN A 377 -16.89 -19.26 -8.56
CA GLN A 377 -16.93 -20.64 -8.09
C GLN A 377 -18.34 -21.19 -7.83
N LEU A 378 -19.23 -21.11 -8.82
CA LEU A 378 -20.56 -21.67 -8.67
C LEU A 378 -20.54 -23.21 -8.71
N MET A 379 -21.19 -23.84 -7.72
CA MET A 379 -21.46 -25.28 -7.76
C MET A 379 -22.38 -25.64 -8.93
N PRO A 380 -22.24 -26.80 -9.58
CA PRO A 380 -23.03 -27.17 -10.77
C PRO A 380 -24.53 -27.05 -10.58
N LYS A 381 -25.04 -27.45 -9.40
CA LYS A 381 -26.48 -27.32 -9.05
C LYS A 381 -26.89 -25.86 -8.99
N THR A 382 -26.13 -25.03 -8.30
CA THR A 382 -26.39 -23.58 -8.17
C THR A 382 -26.29 -22.89 -9.53
N ALA A 383 -25.27 -23.20 -10.33
CA ALA A 383 -25.12 -22.67 -11.68
C ALA A 383 -26.37 -22.94 -12.54
N LYS A 384 -26.86 -24.19 -12.53
CA LYS A 384 -28.09 -24.57 -13.26
C LYS A 384 -29.32 -23.84 -12.72
N GLU A 385 -29.48 -23.76 -11.40
CA GLU A 385 -30.61 -23.11 -10.73
C GLU A 385 -30.70 -21.62 -11.07
N TYR A 386 -29.53 -20.95 -11.14
CA TYR A 386 -29.45 -19.53 -11.46
C TYR A 386 -29.16 -19.26 -12.94
N GLY A 387 -29.41 -20.25 -13.84
CA GLY A 387 -29.44 -20.07 -15.29
C GLY A 387 -28.08 -19.82 -15.93
N VAL A 388 -27.01 -20.33 -15.36
CA VAL A 388 -25.66 -20.30 -15.96
C VAL A 388 -25.55 -21.39 -17.01
N THR A 389 -25.21 -21.00 -18.22
CA THR A 389 -25.05 -21.93 -19.36
C THR A 389 -23.59 -22.33 -19.56
N ASN A 390 -22.66 -21.42 -19.31
CA ASN A 390 -21.22 -21.66 -19.37
C ASN A 390 -20.52 -21.06 -18.14
N ALA A 391 -20.30 -21.87 -17.12
CA ALA A 391 -19.65 -21.43 -15.88
C ALA A 391 -18.18 -20.99 -16.04
N LEU A 392 -17.54 -21.25 -17.19
CA LEU A 392 -16.18 -20.78 -17.50
C LEU A 392 -16.19 -19.41 -18.21
N ASP A 393 -17.34 -18.95 -18.71
CA ASP A 393 -17.49 -17.60 -19.22
C ASP A 393 -17.63 -16.62 -18.04
N PRO A 394 -16.76 -15.60 -17.94
CA PRO A 394 -16.76 -14.69 -16.81
C PRO A 394 -18.08 -13.94 -16.62
N ALA A 395 -18.70 -13.50 -17.72
CA ALA A 395 -19.93 -12.72 -17.64
C ALA A 395 -21.14 -13.59 -17.22
N ASP A 396 -21.28 -14.77 -17.80
CA ASP A 396 -22.33 -15.73 -17.44
C ASP A 396 -22.19 -16.21 -15.99
N ASN A 397 -20.95 -16.51 -15.56
CA ASN A 397 -20.64 -16.91 -14.19
C ASN A 397 -20.98 -15.81 -13.17
N VAL A 398 -20.51 -14.58 -13.41
CA VAL A 398 -20.79 -13.44 -12.52
C VAL A 398 -22.29 -13.17 -12.47
N GLN A 399 -22.98 -13.14 -13.60
CA GLN A 399 -24.42 -12.89 -13.64
C GLN A 399 -25.23 -13.94 -12.85
N GLY A 400 -24.84 -15.22 -12.95
CA GLY A 400 -25.46 -16.28 -12.15
C GLY A 400 -25.21 -16.11 -10.65
N ALA A 401 -23.97 -15.78 -10.29
CA ALA A 401 -23.59 -15.51 -8.91
C ALA A 401 -24.34 -14.30 -8.32
N ILE A 402 -24.56 -13.23 -9.11
CA ILE A 402 -25.36 -12.07 -8.68
C ILE A 402 -26.80 -12.47 -8.40
N ARG A 403 -27.42 -13.30 -9.24
CA ARG A 403 -28.78 -13.81 -8.97
C ARG A 403 -28.85 -14.60 -7.67
N PHE A 404 -27.86 -15.44 -7.40
CA PHE A 404 -27.74 -16.17 -6.14
C PHE A 404 -27.53 -15.23 -4.93
N LEU A 405 -26.62 -14.25 -5.03
CA LEU A 405 -26.39 -13.27 -3.97
C LEU A 405 -27.64 -12.41 -3.68
N LYS A 406 -28.40 -12.00 -4.70
CA LYS A 406 -29.70 -11.31 -4.51
C LYS A 406 -30.68 -12.18 -3.72
N TRP A 407 -30.74 -13.46 -4.04
CA TRP A 407 -31.60 -14.39 -3.27
C TRP A 407 -31.13 -14.47 -1.81
N LEU A 408 -29.83 -14.58 -1.56
CA LEU A 408 -29.27 -14.57 -0.20
C LEU A 408 -29.56 -13.26 0.54
N GLN A 409 -29.47 -12.12 -0.12
CA GLN A 409 -29.84 -10.82 0.45
C GLN A 409 -31.30 -10.80 0.90
N GLN A 410 -32.20 -11.22 0.04
CA GLN A 410 -33.64 -11.30 0.35
C GLN A 410 -33.95 -12.29 1.46
N TYR A 411 -33.22 -13.40 1.49
CA TYR A 411 -33.36 -14.43 2.50
C TYR A 411 -32.99 -13.91 3.89
N TRP A 412 -31.83 -13.29 4.02
CA TRP A 412 -31.31 -12.79 5.29
C TRP A 412 -31.92 -11.45 5.71
N ALA A 413 -32.41 -10.61 4.82
CA ALA A 413 -33.07 -9.35 5.16
C ALA A 413 -34.32 -9.53 6.05
N LYS A 414 -34.96 -10.69 6.01
CA LYS A 414 -36.10 -11.03 6.87
C LYS A 414 -35.72 -11.40 8.30
N ARG A 415 -34.44 -11.60 8.56
CA ARG A 415 -33.92 -12.14 9.83
C ARG A 415 -32.89 -11.23 10.48
N ILE A 416 -32.05 -10.59 9.69
CA ILE A 416 -30.96 -9.75 10.17
C ILE A 416 -31.20 -8.32 9.67
N VAL A 417 -31.49 -7.41 10.61
CA VAL A 417 -31.83 -6.01 10.31
C VAL A 417 -30.57 -5.20 9.97
N ASP A 418 -29.50 -5.35 10.75
CA ASP A 418 -28.25 -4.67 10.52
C ASP A 418 -27.60 -5.13 9.21
N GLU A 419 -27.26 -4.18 8.33
CA GLU A 419 -26.72 -4.48 6.99
C GLU A 419 -25.30 -5.02 7.03
N ASN A 420 -24.48 -4.57 7.99
CA ASN A 420 -23.10 -5.04 8.14
C ASN A 420 -23.08 -6.47 8.69
N GLU A 421 -23.94 -6.75 9.68
CA GLU A 421 -24.10 -8.11 10.14
C GLU A 421 -24.65 -9.01 9.03
N ARG A 422 -25.76 -8.60 8.37
CA ARG A 422 -26.39 -9.34 7.28
C ARG A 422 -25.42 -9.72 6.17
N LEU A 423 -24.47 -8.82 5.82
CA LEU A 423 -23.43 -9.11 4.83
C LEU A 423 -22.60 -10.35 5.20
N LYS A 424 -22.22 -10.47 6.46
CA LYS A 424 -21.43 -11.61 6.95
C LYS A 424 -22.19 -12.93 6.82
N PHE A 425 -23.49 -12.92 7.12
CA PHE A 425 -24.37 -14.08 6.93
C PHE A 425 -24.54 -14.46 5.45
N ILE A 426 -24.63 -13.47 4.55
CA ILE A 426 -24.67 -13.68 3.10
C ILE A 426 -23.40 -14.37 2.62
N LEU A 427 -22.24 -13.82 2.98
CA LEU A 427 -20.94 -14.37 2.59
C LEU A 427 -20.73 -15.79 3.13
N ALA A 428 -21.03 -16.03 4.40
CA ALA A 428 -20.96 -17.36 5.00
C ALA A 428 -21.89 -18.37 4.31
N SER A 429 -23.11 -17.93 3.98
CA SER A 429 -24.08 -18.77 3.29
C SER A 429 -23.72 -19.07 1.85
N TYR A 430 -23.04 -18.15 1.17
CA TYR A 430 -22.51 -18.38 -0.16
C TYR A 430 -21.49 -19.53 -0.17
N ASN A 431 -20.60 -19.56 0.84
CA ASN A 431 -19.57 -20.56 0.98
C ASN A 431 -20.09 -21.91 1.51
N ALA A 432 -20.79 -21.91 2.65
CA ALA A 432 -21.20 -23.14 3.34
C ALA A 432 -22.62 -23.60 3.05
N GLY A 433 -23.45 -22.72 2.47
CA GLY A 433 -24.88 -22.93 2.32
C GLY A 433 -25.69 -22.44 3.53
N VAL A 434 -26.87 -21.89 3.25
CA VAL A 434 -27.79 -21.28 4.24
C VAL A 434 -28.09 -22.23 5.42
N GLY A 435 -28.32 -23.51 5.14
CA GLY A 435 -28.73 -24.47 6.18
C GLY A 435 -27.68 -24.65 7.28
N HIS A 436 -26.39 -24.58 6.95
CA HIS A 436 -25.32 -24.66 7.95
C HIS A 436 -25.24 -23.40 8.81
N VAL A 437 -25.48 -22.23 8.23
CA VAL A 437 -25.50 -20.95 8.96
C VAL A 437 -26.75 -20.89 9.87
N GLU A 438 -27.92 -21.36 9.42
CA GLU A 438 -29.11 -21.48 10.25
C GLU A 438 -28.93 -22.46 11.42
N ASP A 439 -28.24 -23.57 11.18
CA ASP A 439 -27.89 -24.48 12.27
C ASP A 439 -27.05 -23.78 13.35
N ALA A 440 -26.08 -22.98 12.93
CA ALA A 440 -25.27 -22.21 13.86
C ALA A 440 -26.11 -21.17 14.63
N GLN A 441 -27.07 -20.50 13.98
CA GLN A 441 -28.02 -19.62 14.67
C GLN A 441 -28.83 -20.36 15.73
N ARG A 442 -29.37 -21.54 15.40
CA ARG A 442 -30.11 -22.38 16.38
C ARG A 442 -29.25 -22.83 17.56
N LEU A 443 -27.97 -23.11 17.33
CA LEU A 443 -27.03 -23.39 18.41
C LEU A 443 -26.76 -22.13 19.26
N THR A 444 -26.61 -20.97 18.63
CA THR A 444 -26.47 -19.67 19.31
C THR A 444 -27.67 -19.42 20.24
N GLU A 445 -28.89 -19.58 19.75
CA GLU A 445 -30.11 -19.42 20.52
C GLU A 445 -30.18 -20.42 21.71
N LYS A 446 -29.82 -21.68 21.46
CA LYS A 446 -29.90 -22.75 22.49
C LYS A 446 -28.87 -22.55 23.61
N TYR A 447 -27.65 -22.14 23.29
CA TYR A 447 -26.54 -22.11 24.26
C TYR A 447 -26.21 -20.71 24.78
N GLY A 448 -26.98 -19.70 24.40
CA GLY A 448 -26.76 -18.28 24.77
C GLY A 448 -25.90 -17.55 23.75
N GLY A 449 -26.38 -16.41 23.33
CA GLY A 449 -25.78 -15.56 22.33
C GLY A 449 -26.87 -14.87 21.50
N ASN A 450 -26.48 -13.91 20.68
CA ASN A 450 -27.40 -13.22 19.80
C ASN A 450 -27.34 -13.83 18.38
N PRO A 451 -28.41 -14.50 17.89
CA PRO A 451 -28.42 -15.14 16.58
C PRO A 451 -28.38 -14.15 15.40
N GLU A 452 -28.50 -12.85 15.65
CA GLU A 452 -28.37 -11.79 14.65
C GLU A 452 -26.94 -11.19 14.57
N VAL A 453 -26.06 -11.55 15.52
CA VAL A 453 -24.67 -11.10 15.58
C VAL A 453 -23.75 -12.17 15.02
N TRP A 454 -22.99 -11.82 14.01
CA TRP A 454 -22.12 -12.78 13.32
C TRP A 454 -21.07 -13.42 14.24
N GLU A 455 -20.47 -12.67 15.15
CA GLU A 455 -19.41 -13.20 16.03
C GLU A 455 -19.95 -14.36 16.89
N ASP A 456 -21.16 -14.22 17.42
CA ASP A 456 -21.81 -15.27 18.21
C ASP A 456 -22.14 -16.50 17.34
N VAL A 457 -22.65 -16.28 16.15
CA VAL A 457 -23.01 -17.37 15.20
C VAL A 457 -21.76 -18.04 14.63
N ALA A 458 -20.70 -17.28 14.34
CA ALA A 458 -19.44 -17.81 13.85
C ALA A 458 -18.79 -18.75 14.89
N TYR A 459 -18.86 -18.42 16.18
CA TYR A 459 -18.41 -19.31 17.24
C TYR A 459 -19.10 -20.68 17.16
N TRP A 460 -20.42 -20.70 17.03
CA TRP A 460 -21.17 -21.95 16.94
C TRP A 460 -20.98 -22.67 15.60
N LEU A 461 -20.73 -21.94 14.55
CA LEU A 461 -20.36 -22.53 13.26
C LEU A 461 -19.02 -23.27 13.35
N LEU A 462 -18.04 -22.74 14.10
CA LEU A 462 -16.78 -23.41 14.42
C LEU A 462 -17.03 -24.67 15.27
N GLN A 463 -17.83 -24.56 16.34
CA GLN A 463 -18.16 -25.70 17.22
C GLN A 463 -18.88 -26.83 16.48
N LYS A 464 -19.67 -26.52 15.46
CA LYS A 464 -20.36 -27.46 14.58
C LYS A 464 -19.44 -28.42 13.82
N SER A 465 -18.13 -28.15 13.79
CA SER A 465 -17.11 -29.08 13.31
C SER A 465 -16.80 -30.24 14.28
N THR A 466 -17.38 -30.24 15.48
CA THR A 466 -17.26 -31.34 16.43
C THR A 466 -18.50 -32.23 16.39
N GLN A 467 -18.33 -33.52 16.74
CA GLN A 467 -19.45 -34.45 16.75
C GLN A 467 -20.53 -34.05 17.78
N GLN A 468 -20.12 -33.50 18.91
CA GLN A 468 -21.02 -33.05 19.96
C GLN A 468 -22.09 -32.09 19.43
N TYR A 469 -21.67 -31.06 18.69
CA TYR A 469 -22.59 -30.02 18.22
C TYR A 469 -23.15 -30.29 16.82
N SER A 470 -22.49 -31.06 15.99
CA SER A 470 -23.05 -31.47 14.68
C SER A 470 -24.20 -32.46 14.81
N SER A 471 -24.29 -33.18 15.96
CA SER A 471 -25.36 -34.13 16.30
C SER A 471 -26.40 -33.52 17.25
N ASP A 472 -26.31 -32.23 17.58
CA ASP A 472 -27.25 -31.60 18.50
C ASP A 472 -28.69 -31.61 17.93
N THR A 473 -29.67 -31.68 18.81
CA THR A 473 -31.10 -31.81 18.45
C THR A 473 -31.65 -30.66 17.64
N VAL A 474 -31.04 -29.46 17.74
CA VAL A 474 -31.44 -28.28 16.95
C VAL A 474 -30.77 -28.22 15.57
N VAL A 475 -29.73 -29.03 15.35
CA VAL A 475 -28.99 -29.09 14.10
C VAL A 475 -29.73 -29.97 13.08
N LYS A 476 -29.99 -29.43 11.89
CA LYS A 476 -30.72 -30.11 10.81
C LYS A 476 -29.81 -30.57 9.66
N PHE A 477 -28.68 -29.89 9.45
CA PHE A 477 -27.78 -30.10 8.31
C PHE A 477 -26.47 -30.82 8.71
N GLY A 478 -26.35 -31.23 9.98
CA GLY A 478 -25.24 -32.05 10.48
C GLY A 478 -23.88 -31.31 10.45
N PHE A 479 -22.81 -32.07 10.21
CA PHE A 479 -21.43 -31.61 10.26
C PHE A 479 -21.13 -30.49 9.24
N CYS A 480 -20.36 -29.48 9.68
CA CYS A 480 -19.79 -28.44 8.84
C CYS A 480 -18.34 -28.17 9.25
N ARG A 481 -17.46 -27.97 8.29
CA ARG A 481 -16.09 -27.46 8.54
C ARG A 481 -16.17 -25.95 8.83
N GLY A 482 -16.65 -25.56 10.00
CA GLY A 482 -16.96 -24.17 10.35
C GLY A 482 -15.81 -23.18 10.19
N LEU A 483 -14.56 -23.63 10.26
CA LEU A 483 -13.39 -22.78 10.04
C LEU A 483 -13.33 -22.20 8.62
N GLU A 484 -13.81 -22.94 7.61
CA GLU A 484 -13.76 -22.51 6.22
C GLU A 484 -14.68 -21.29 5.97
N PRO A 485 -15.99 -21.32 6.28
CA PRO A 485 -16.86 -20.15 6.09
C PRO A 485 -16.52 -18.97 7.01
N VAL A 486 -16.01 -19.22 8.23
CA VAL A 486 -15.60 -18.13 9.13
C VAL A 486 -14.39 -17.40 8.55
N ASN A 487 -13.36 -18.13 8.11
CA ASN A 487 -12.21 -17.52 7.44
C ASN A 487 -12.58 -16.87 6.09
N TYR A 488 -13.54 -17.45 5.37
CA TYR A 488 -14.03 -16.86 4.10
C TYR A 488 -14.57 -15.45 4.31
N VAL A 489 -15.43 -15.27 5.32
CA VAL A 489 -15.97 -13.94 5.66
C VAL A 489 -14.86 -12.97 6.06
N SER A 490 -13.97 -13.38 6.99
CA SER A 490 -12.85 -12.54 7.44
C SER A 490 -11.96 -12.10 6.29
N HIS A 491 -11.49 -13.05 5.48
CA HIS A 491 -10.56 -12.75 4.39
C HIS A 491 -11.17 -11.83 3.31
N ILE A 492 -12.47 -11.97 3.02
CA ILE A 492 -13.14 -11.07 2.07
C ILE A 492 -13.22 -9.66 2.63
N LEU A 493 -13.64 -9.51 3.90
CA LEU A 493 -13.79 -8.20 4.51
C LEU A 493 -12.43 -7.51 4.72
N GLU A 494 -11.42 -8.24 5.18
CA GLU A 494 -10.05 -7.70 5.30
C GLU A 494 -9.50 -7.21 3.95
N ARG A 495 -9.64 -8.03 2.91
CA ARG A 495 -9.20 -7.66 1.56
C ARG A 495 -10.00 -6.49 1.00
N PHE A 496 -11.28 -6.42 1.28
CA PHE A 496 -12.12 -5.28 0.89
C PHE A 496 -11.62 -3.99 1.53
N GLU A 497 -11.23 -4.00 2.82
CA GLU A 497 -10.63 -2.84 3.48
C GLU A 497 -9.30 -2.42 2.82
N HIS A 498 -8.46 -3.39 2.42
CA HIS A 498 -7.26 -3.07 1.64
C HIS A 498 -7.61 -2.42 0.31
N TYR A 499 -8.58 -2.96 -0.44
CA TYR A 499 -8.96 -2.41 -1.74
C TYR A 499 -9.49 -0.97 -1.62
N LYS A 500 -10.25 -0.66 -0.57
CA LYS A 500 -10.77 0.70 -0.33
C LYS A 500 -9.68 1.77 -0.20
N GLN A 501 -8.50 1.40 0.26
CA GLN A 501 -7.39 2.34 0.44
C GLN A 501 -6.73 2.76 -0.89
N PHE A 502 -6.78 1.90 -1.92
CA PHE A 502 -5.97 2.07 -3.13
C PHE A 502 -6.77 2.11 -4.43
N VAL A 503 -7.99 1.66 -4.40
CA VAL A 503 -8.84 1.53 -5.58
C VAL A 503 -10.04 2.44 -5.46
N VAL A 504 -10.27 3.24 -6.49
CA VAL A 504 -11.43 4.15 -6.53
C VAL A 504 -12.72 3.34 -6.63
N ALA A 505 -13.75 3.79 -5.90
CA ALA A 505 -15.08 3.18 -5.88
C ALA A 505 -15.75 3.19 -7.25
#